data_6b2a2387869eb65b868d98da3e6bdc77
#
_entry.id   6b2a2387869eb65b868d98da3e6bdc77
#
_cell.length_a   1.000
_cell.length_b   1.000
_cell.length_c   1.000
_cell.angle_alpha   90.00
_cell.angle_beta   90.00
_cell.angle_gamma   90.00
#
_symmetry.space_group_name_H-M   'P 1'
#
loop_
_entity.id
_entity.type
_entity.pdbx_description
1 polymer ?
#
loop_
_entity_poly.entity_id
_entity_poly.type
_entity_poly.pdbx_seq_one_letter_code
_entity_poly.pdbx_strand_id
1 'polypeptide(L)'
;YTIASLLFTMLIIGGATNSLNIIDGNNGLMLGYGILAALAFIYIAYAVEDILIIQLGALLVATLLPILLFNFPFGKIFSGDGGAYFVGFMMAIIGLMLSTRNEEVSHWFILLLFIYPLYETVFSIYRKKIVRGTSPSQPDGYHLHMLIYKRLVKCKTFKNNKIMCNS
;
A
#
# COMPACT_ATOMS: atom_id res chain seq x y z
N TYR A 1 19.64 -12.54 17.21
CA TYR A 1 18.88 -11.30 16.91
C TYR A 1 18.99 -10.35 18.10
N THR A 2 19.37 -9.11 17.86
CA THR A 2 19.43 -8.09 18.93
C THR A 2 18.03 -7.50 19.13
N ILE A 3 17.73 -6.99 20.34
CA ILE A 3 16.47 -6.30 20.63
C ILE A 3 16.25 -5.16 19.64
N ALA A 4 17.32 -4.47 19.26
CA ALA A 4 17.26 -3.39 18.26
C ALA A 4 16.74 -3.86 16.88
N SER A 5 17.18 -5.04 16.40
CA SER A 5 16.69 -5.58 15.11
C SER A 5 15.21 -5.96 15.17
N LEU A 6 14.73 -6.48 16.28
CA LEU A 6 13.31 -6.78 16.48
C LEU A 6 12.45 -5.50 16.46
N LEU A 7 12.87 -4.48 17.20
CA LEU A 7 12.16 -3.19 17.23
C LEU A 7 12.13 -2.54 15.84
N PHE A 8 13.25 -2.61 15.09
CA PHE A 8 13.32 -2.08 13.74
C PHE A 8 12.39 -2.82 12.78
N THR A 9 12.34 -4.16 12.85
CA THR A 9 11.43 -4.98 12.04
C THR A 9 9.97 -4.66 12.35
N MET A 10 9.60 -4.53 13.63
CA MET A 10 8.24 -4.14 14.03
C MET A 10 7.87 -2.76 13.49
N LEU A 11 8.80 -1.81 13.50
CA LEU A 11 8.60 -0.47 12.98
C LEU A 11 8.39 -0.47 11.45
N ILE A 12 9.16 -1.27 10.72
CA ILE A 12 9.01 -1.45 9.26
C ILE A 12 7.64 -2.04 8.96
N ILE A 13 7.26 -3.14 9.60
CA ILE A 13 5.97 -3.80 9.35
C ILE A 13 4.82 -2.87 9.70
N GLY A 14 4.85 -2.24 10.89
CA GLY A 14 3.82 -1.31 11.32
C GLY A 14 3.71 -0.08 10.41
N GLY A 15 4.85 0.48 9.98
CA GLY A 15 4.91 1.59 9.05
C GLY A 15 4.34 1.24 7.66
N ALA A 16 4.71 0.08 7.12
CA ALA A 16 4.17 -0.42 5.86
C ALA A 16 2.66 -0.66 5.95
N THR A 17 2.21 -1.31 7.02
CA THR A 17 0.80 -1.58 7.29
C THR A 17 -0.03 -0.31 7.33
N ASN A 18 0.42 0.69 8.09
CA ASN A 18 -0.27 1.97 8.20
C ASN A 18 -0.23 2.77 6.89
N SER A 19 0.86 2.67 6.13
CA SER A 19 1.01 3.41 4.88
C SER A 19 0.04 2.94 3.79
N LEU A 20 -0.27 1.65 3.74
CA LEU A 20 -1.27 1.10 2.82
C LEU A 20 -2.68 1.57 3.19
N ASN A 21 -3.01 1.69 4.47
CA ASN A 21 -4.27 2.26 4.91
C ASN A 21 -4.42 3.74 4.51
N ILE A 22 -3.33 4.52 4.57
CA ILE A 22 -3.35 5.93 4.16
C ILE A 22 -3.66 6.10 2.66
N ILE A 23 -3.22 5.19 1.80
CA ILE A 23 -3.50 5.28 0.35
C ILE A 23 -4.85 4.68 -0.05
N ASP A 24 -5.58 4.03 0.85
CA ASP A 24 -6.92 3.47 0.57
C ASP A 24 -8.01 4.54 0.55
N GLY A 25 -7.72 5.68 -0.07
CA GLY A 25 -8.65 6.82 -0.18
C GLY A 25 -9.48 6.85 -1.47
N ASN A 26 -9.09 6.10 -2.51
CA ASN A 26 -9.77 6.04 -3.80
C ASN A 26 -10.06 4.60 -4.21
N ASN A 27 -11.20 4.38 -4.88
CA ASN A 27 -11.57 3.05 -5.39
C ASN A 27 -10.46 2.47 -6.26
N GLY A 28 -10.03 1.26 -5.93
CA GLY A 28 -9.03 0.47 -6.64
C GLY A 28 -7.57 0.88 -6.40
N LEU A 29 -7.27 1.98 -5.72
CA LEU A 29 -5.89 2.46 -5.58
C LEU A 29 -5.05 1.50 -4.74
N MET A 30 -5.46 1.24 -3.49
CA MET A 30 -4.73 0.35 -2.59
C MET A 30 -4.71 -1.10 -3.11
N LEU A 31 -5.87 -1.61 -3.58
CA LEU A 31 -6.00 -2.96 -4.11
C LEU A 31 -5.16 -3.16 -5.38
N GLY A 32 -5.22 -2.23 -6.34
CA GLY A 32 -4.42 -2.27 -7.56
C GLY A 32 -2.93 -2.16 -7.27
N TYR A 33 -2.55 -1.28 -6.34
CA TYR A 33 -1.17 -1.17 -5.87
C TYR A 33 -0.67 -2.48 -5.23
N GLY A 34 -1.48 -3.09 -4.35
CA GLY A 34 -1.16 -4.36 -3.72
C GLY A 34 -0.97 -5.50 -4.73
N ILE A 35 -1.82 -5.56 -5.77
CA ILE A 35 -1.69 -6.55 -6.85
C ILE A 35 -0.40 -6.32 -7.64
N LEU A 36 -0.10 -5.08 -8.04
CA LEU A 36 1.13 -4.79 -8.79
C LEU A 36 2.39 -5.11 -7.99
N ALA A 37 2.41 -4.80 -6.70
CA ALA A 37 3.53 -5.13 -5.82
C ALA A 37 3.65 -6.65 -5.62
N ALA A 38 2.54 -7.37 -5.45
CA ALA A 38 2.55 -8.83 -5.34
C ALA A 38 3.06 -9.49 -6.63
N LEU A 39 2.69 -8.98 -7.80
CA LEU A 39 3.23 -9.44 -9.08
C LEU A 39 4.73 -9.18 -9.21
N ALA A 40 5.22 -8.03 -8.71
CA ALA A 40 6.65 -7.75 -8.67
C ALA A 40 7.40 -8.71 -7.74
N PHE A 41 6.84 -9.06 -6.57
CA PHE A 41 7.40 -10.08 -5.69
C PHE A 41 7.46 -11.46 -6.39
N ILE A 42 6.37 -11.87 -7.06
CA ILE A 42 6.33 -13.13 -7.81
C ILE A 42 7.41 -13.14 -8.89
N TYR A 43 7.57 -12.04 -9.65
CA TYR A 43 8.56 -11.95 -10.72
C TYR A 43 9.99 -12.12 -10.20
N ILE A 44 10.35 -11.44 -9.12
CA ILE A 44 11.69 -11.58 -8.51
C ILE A 44 11.86 -12.96 -7.88
N ALA A 45 10.83 -13.46 -7.17
CA ALA A 45 10.87 -14.78 -6.55
C ALA A 45 11.03 -15.91 -7.60
N TYR A 46 10.45 -15.74 -8.79
CA TYR A 46 10.65 -16.65 -9.91
C TYR A 46 12.10 -16.64 -10.39
N ALA A 47 12.73 -15.46 -10.47
CA ALA A 47 14.14 -15.35 -10.89
C ALA A 47 15.13 -15.98 -9.90
N VAL A 48 14.79 -16.02 -8.60
CA VAL A 48 15.60 -16.65 -7.52
C VAL A 48 15.07 -18.02 -7.10
N GLU A 49 14.12 -18.59 -7.84
CA GLU A 49 13.51 -19.90 -7.62
C GLU A 49 12.89 -20.13 -6.22
N ASP A 50 12.44 -19.05 -5.55
CA ASP A 50 11.77 -19.14 -4.24
C ASP A 50 10.28 -19.44 -4.39
N ILE A 51 9.94 -20.72 -4.44
CA ILE A 51 8.57 -21.23 -4.63
C ILE A 51 7.62 -20.72 -3.53
N LEU A 52 8.08 -20.60 -2.29
CA LEU A 52 7.24 -20.12 -1.18
C LEU A 52 6.74 -18.69 -1.42
N ILE A 53 7.64 -17.80 -1.85
CA ILE A 53 7.27 -16.41 -2.12
C ILE A 53 6.36 -16.30 -3.34
N ILE A 54 6.59 -17.13 -4.37
CA ILE A 54 5.68 -17.22 -5.53
C ILE A 54 4.26 -17.60 -5.07
N GLN A 55 4.13 -18.62 -4.22
CA GLN A 55 2.83 -19.08 -3.71
C GLN A 55 2.13 -18.00 -2.87
N LEU A 56 2.87 -17.35 -1.94
CA LEU A 56 2.32 -16.30 -1.10
C LEU A 56 1.88 -15.08 -1.93
N GLY A 57 2.68 -14.68 -2.92
CA GLY A 57 2.34 -13.61 -3.84
C GLY A 57 1.11 -13.94 -4.69
N ALA A 58 1.04 -15.16 -5.23
CA ALA A 58 -0.10 -15.63 -6.01
C ALA A 58 -1.39 -15.68 -5.17
N LEU A 59 -1.31 -16.12 -3.92
CA LEU A 59 -2.43 -16.12 -2.98
C LEU A 59 -2.91 -14.69 -2.70
N LEU A 60 -1.98 -13.76 -2.49
CA LEU A 60 -2.31 -12.35 -2.29
C LEU A 60 -3.01 -11.77 -3.52
N VAL A 61 -2.53 -12.01 -4.74
CA VAL A 61 -3.19 -11.58 -5.97
C VAL A 61 -4.59 -12.19 -6.09
N ALA A 62 -4.71 -13.50 -5.84
CA ALA A 62 -5.99 -14.22 -5.93
C ALA A 62 -7.04 -13.71 -4.93
N THR A 63 -6.63 -13.19 -3.78
CA THR A 63 -7.55 -12.60 -2.79
C THR A 63 -7.91 -11.15 -3.13
N LEU A 64 -6.97 -10.36 -3.65
CA LEU A 64 -7.20 -8.94 -3.95
C LEU A 64 -7.96 -8.71 -5.25
N LEU A 65 -7.74 -9.55 -6.27
CA LEU A 65 -8.32 -9.36 -7.59
C LEU A 65 -9.85 -9.38 -7.58
N PRO A 66 -10.54 -10.32 -6.95
CA PRO A 66 -11.99 -10.29 -6.84
C PRO A 66 -12.52 -9.03 -6.15
N ILE A 67 -11.87 -8.61 -5.06
CA ILE A 67 -12.28 -7.39 -4.34
C ILE A 67 -12.11 -6.18 -5.26
N LEU A 68 -11.01 -6.08 -6.00
CA LEU A 68 -10.76 -5.00 -6.96
C LEU A 68 -11.86 -4.91 -8.02
N LEU A 69 -12.33 -6.02 -8.57
CA LEU A 69 -13.38 -6.05 -9.58
C LEU A 69 -14.72 -5.48 -9.09
N PHE A 70 -15.02 -5.60 -7.81
CA PHE A 70 -16.22 -5.01 -7.20
C PHE A 70 -15.97 -3.61 -6.63
N ASN A 71 -14.74 -3.29 -6.25
CA ASN A 71 -14.38 -1.98 -5.73
C ASN A 71 -14.19 -0.97 -6.86
N PHE A 72 -13.46 -1.32 -7.93
CA PHE A 72 -13.19 -0.42 -9.04
C PHE A 72 -14.05 -0.75 -10.27
N PRO A 73 -14.65 0.24 -10.96
CA PRO A 73 -14.64 1.68 -10.61
C PRO A 73 -15.78 2.10 -9.67
N PHE A 74 -16.77 1.24 -9.41
CA PHE A 74 -18.10 1.60 -8.87
C PHE A 74 -18.20 1.64 -7.34
N GLY A 75 -17.16 1.23 -6.62
CA GLY A 75 -17.15 1.23 -5.14
C GLY A 75 -18.27 0.40 -4.52
N LYS A 76 -18.60 -0.77 -5.11
CA LYS A 76 -19.67 -1.65 -4.59
C LYS A 76 -19.27 -2.35 -3.29
N ILE A 77 -17.97 -2.65 -3.13
CA ILE A 77 -17.38 -3.29 -1.96
C ILE A 77 -16.12 -2.53 -1.59
N PHE A 78 -15.89 -2.35 -0.30
CA PHE A 78 -14.68 -1.72 0.23
C PHE A 78 -13.92 -2.72 1.10
N SER A 79 -12.59 -2.67 1.04
CA SER A 79 -11.71 -3.48 1.89
C SER A 79 -11.77 -3.03 3.35
N GLY A 80 -12.04 -1.75 3.58
CA GLY A 80 -12.01 -1.13 4.89
C GLY A 80 -10.61 -1.13 5.51
N ASP A 81 -10.46 -0.49 6.67
CA ASP A 81 -9.18 -0.39 7.37
C ASP A 81 -8.55 -1.77 7.64
N GLY A 82 -9.36 -2.75 8.04
CA GLY A 82 -8.89 -4.12 8.29
C GLY A 82 -8.29 -4.77 7.05
N GLY A 83 -8.90 -4.57 5.87
CA GLY A 83 -8.37 -5.07 4.60
C GLY A 83 -7.07 -4.36 4.22
N ALA A 84 -7.02 -3.04 4.37
CA ALA A 84 -5.82 -2.26 4.06
C ALA A 84 -4.64 -2.65 4.97
N TYR A 85 -4.89 -2.83 6.28
CA TYR A 85 -3.88 -3.30 7.22
C TYR A 85 -3.40 -4.72 6.89
N PHE A 86 -4.32 -5.61 6.55
CA PHE A 86 -3.97 -6.98 6.15
C PHE A 86 -3.06 -6.99 4.92
N VAL A 87 -3.40 -6.23 3.87
CA VAL A 87 -2.59 -6.12 2.65
C VAL A 87 -1.21 -5.56 2.95
N GLY A 88 -1.13 -4.46 3.71
CA GLY A 88 0.14 -3.85 4.10
C GLY A 88 1.03 -4.79 4.91
N PHE A 89 0.44 -5.51 5.87
CA PHE A 89 1.15 -6.52 6.65
C PHE A 89 1.68 -7.66 5.77
N MET A 90 0.82 -8.26 4.92
CA MET A 90 1.23 -9.36 4.04
C MET A 90 2.33 -8.94 3.07
N MET A 91 2.21 -7.75 2.46
CA MET A 91 3.26 -7.23 1.58
C MET A 91 4.58 -7.02 2.32
N ALA A 92 4.56 -6.49 3.55
CA ALA A 92 5.76 -6.30 4.35
C ALA A 92 6.42 -7.64 4.70
N ILE A 93 5.64 -8.64 5.11
CA ILE A 93 6.14 -9.99 5.44
C ILE A 93 6.72 -10.66 4.19
N ILE A 94 6.00 -10.67 3.07
CA ILE A 94 6.48 -11.26 1.81
C ILE A 94 7.80 -10.58 1.37
N GLY A 95 7.85 -9.24 1.41
CA GLY A 95 9.05 -8.49 1.06
C GLY A 95 10.24 -8.80 1.96
N LEU A 96 10.04 -8.82 3.29
CA LEU A 96 11.09 -9.18 4.24
C LEU A 96 11.57 -10.63 4.03
N MET A 97 10.63 -11.57 3.86
CA MET A 97 10.99 -12.97 3.60
C MET A 97 11.78 -13.11 2.30
N LEU A 98 11.35 -12.44 1.23
CA LEU A 98 12.04 -12.49 -0.06
C LEU A 98 13.49 -12.03 0.07
N SER A 99 13.74 -10.91 0.73
CA SER A 99 15.09 -10.34 0.85
C SER A 99 15.97 -11.02 1.91
N THR A 100 15.36 -11.68 2.93
CA THR A 100 16.16 -12.38 3.96
C THR A 100 16.48 -13.83 3.58
N ARG A 101 15.68 -14.45 2.72
CA ARG A 101 15.90 -15.81 2.24
C ARG A 101 16.82 -15.85 1.02
N ASN A 102 16.91 -14.77 0.26
CA ASN A 102 17.63 -14.70 -1.00
C ASN A 102 18.62 -13.53 -0.96
N GLU A 103 19.92 -13.83 -0.79
CA GLU A 103 20.99 -12.82 -0.70
C GLU A 103 21.12 -11.97 -1.97
N GLU A 104 20.69 -12.50 -3.11
CA GLU A 104 20.70 -11.79 -4.40
C GLU A 104 19.66 -10.68 -4.46
N VAL A 105 18.63 -10.72 -3.60
CA VAL A 105 17.54 -9.73 -3.61
C VAL A 105 17.88 -8.56 -2.70
N SER A 106 18.09 -7.41 -3.32
CA SER A 106 18.39 -6.18 -2.59
C SER A 106 17.23 -5.73 -1.72
N HIS A 107 17.49 -5.38 -0.47
CA HIS A 107 16.51 -4.75 0.43
C HIS A 107 15.98 -3.42 -0.11
N TRP A 108 16.76 -2.72 -0.94
CA TRP A 108 16.33 -1.48 -1.61
C TRP A 108 15.19 -1.70 -2.60
N PHE A 109 15.12 -2.90 -3.22
CA PHE A 109 13.99 -3.26 -4.07
C PHE A 109 12.67 -3.25 -3.28
N ILE A 110 12.67 -3.85 -2.08
CA ILE A 110 11.50 -3.87 -1.21
C ILE A 110 11.09 -2.44 -0.81
N LEU A 111 12.07 -1.62 -0.42
CA LEU A 111 11.82 -0.22 -0.07
C LEU A 111 11.23 0.56 -1.26
N LEU A 112 11.73 0.31 -2.47
CA LEU A 112 11.21 0.94 -3.69
C LEU A 112 9.75 0.60 -3.94
N LEU A 113 9.34 -0.65 -3.68
CA LEU A 113 7.94 -1.06 -3.79
C LEU A 113 7.03 -0.37 -2.75
N PHE A 114 7.56 0.12 -1.65
CA PHE A 114 6.80 0.87 -0.65
C PHE A 114 6.98 2.40 -0.76
N ILE A 115 7.74 2.90 -1.75
CA ILE A 115 8.12 4.32 -1.82
C ILE A 115 6.91 5.25 -1.83
N TYR A 116 5.86 4.92 -2.59
CA TYR A 116 4.67 5.76 -2.70
C TYR A 116 3.85 5.81 -1.40
N PRO A 117 3.42 4.69 -0.79
CA PRO A 117 2.72 4.71 0.49
C PRO A 117 3.52 5.36 1.61
N LEU A 118 4.82 5.09 1.69
CA LEU A 118 5.70 5.67 2.69
C LEU A 118 5.86 7.18 2.50
N TYR A 119 6.05 7.62 1.26
CA TYR A 119 6.12 9.05 0.94
C TYR A 119 4.85 9.78 1.37
N GLU A 120 3.67 9.25 1.05
CA GLU A 120 2.38 9.82 1.47
C GLU A 120 2.28 9.93 3.00
N THR A 121 2.71 8.91 3.71
CA THR A 121 2.70 8.87 5.17
C THR A 121 3.63 9.95 5.75
N VAL A 122 4.89 9.95 5.34
CA VAL A 122 5.90 10.90 5.83
C VAL A 122 5.50 12.34 5.50
N PHE A 123 5.07 12.58 4.26
CA PHE A 123 4.63 13.91 3.84
C PHE A 123 3.38 14.38 4.60
N SER A 124 2.44 13.48 4.88
CA SER A 124 1.26 13.80 5.70
C SER A 124 1.65 14.21 7.12
N ILE A 125 2.56 13.46 7.76
CA ILE A 125 3.07 13.78 9.10
C ILE A 125 3.78 15.13 9.11
N TYR A 126 4.69 15.35 8.14
CA TYR A 126 5.41 16.61 8.00
C TYR A 126 4.45 17.80 7.88
N ARG A 127 3.49 17.71 6.97
CA ARG A 127 2.52 18.78 6.72
C ARG A 127 1.65 19.07 7.93
N LYS A 128 1.14 18.04 8.61
CA LYS A 128 0.29 18.21 9.80
C LYS A 128 1.08 18.81 10.96
N LYS A 129 2.23 18.22 11.27
CA LYS A 129 3.00 18.61 12.47
C LYS A 129 3.74 19.92 12.29
N ILE A 130 4.41 20.13 11.14
CA ILE A 130 5.30 21.27 10.93
C ILE A 130 4.57 22.45 10.27
N VAL A 131 3.77 22.19 9.23
CA VAL A 131 3.16 23.29 8.48
C VAL A 131 1.86 23.78 9.12
N ARG A 132 1.07 22.88 9.72
CA ARG A 132 -0.26 23.22 10.27
C ARG A 132 -0.33 23.24 11.77
N GLY A 133 0.65 22.69 12.49
CA GLY A 133 0.61 22.59 13.96
C GLY A 133 -0.51 21.72 14.50
N THR A 134 -1.05 20.79 13.67
CA THR A 134 -2.16 19.90 14.05
C THR A 134 -1.65 18.50 14.38
N SER A 135 -2.46 17.71 15.12
CA SER A 135 -2.11 16.33 15.44
C SER A 135 -2.01 15.47 14.16
N PRO A 136 -0.98 14.62 14.03
CA PRO A 136 -0.85 13.67 12.91
C PRO A 136 -2.03 12.71 12.76
N SER A 137 -2.75 12.42 13.83
CA SER A 137 -3.91 11.50 13.84
C SER A 137 -5.21 12.08 13.31
N GLN A 138 -5.28 13.41 13.07
CA GLN A 138 -6.48 14.00 12.49
C GLN A 138 -6.67 13.59 11.02
N PRO A 139 -7.93 13.37 10.56
CA PRO A 139 -8.23 13.12 9.16
C PRO A 139 -7.68 14.24 8.26
N ASP A 140 -7.13 13.87 7.11
CA ASP A 140 -6.53 14.84 6.19
C ASP A 140 -6.93 14.53 4.73
N GLY A 141 -7.57 15.46 4.08
CA GLY A 141 -8.02 15.36 2.68
C GLY A 141 -7.02 15.87 1.64
N TYR A 142 -5.71 15.97 1.96
CA TYR A 142 -4.67 16.55 1.11
C TYR A 142 -3.60 15.55 0.66
N HIS A 143 -3.94 14.26 0.60
CA HIS A 143 -3.09 13.24 0.00
C HIS A 143 -2.98 13.44 -1.52
N LEU A 144 -1.86 13.03 -2.12
CA LEU A 144 -1.60 13.23 -3.55
C LEU A 144 -2.74 12.67 -4.41
N HIS A 145 -3.17 11.45 -4.14
CA HIS A 145 -4.28 10.82 -4.87
C HIS A 145 -5.59 11.62 -4.76
N MET A 146 -5.87 12.21 -3.59
CA MET A 146 -7.04 13.08 -3.40
C MET A 146 -6.89 14.42 -4.13
N LEU A 147 -5.68 14.98 -4.18
CA LEU A 147 -5.41 16.20 -4.92
C LEU A 147 -5.52 15.98 -6.44
N ILE A 148 -4.99 14.86 -6.94
CA ILE A 148 -5.14 14.43 -8.33
C ILE A 148 -6.63 14.30 -8.67
N TYR A 149 -7.39 13.59 -7.85
CA TYR A 149 -8.82 13.45 -8.03
C TYR A 149 -9.53 14.80 -8.09
N LYS A 150 -9.31 15.66 -7.09
CA LYS A 150 -9.98 16.98 -6.99
C LYS A 150 -9.62 17.92 -8.15
N ARG A 151 -8.37 17.89 -8.62
CA ARG A 151 -7.87 18.84 -9.63
C ARG A 151 -7.98 18.35 -11.07
N LEU A 152 -7.73 17.08 -11.31
CA LEU A 152 -7.64 16.53 -12.67
C LEU A 152 -8.89 15.76 -13.07
N VAL A 153 -9.40 14.90 -12.19
CA VAL A 153 -10.54 14.02 -12.53
C VAL A 153 -11.86 14.74 -12.42
N LYS A 154 -12.05 15.58 -11.40
CA LYS A 154 -13.29 16.32 -11.18
C LYS A 154 -13.58 17.35 -12.26
N CYS A 155 -12.57 17.81 -12.98
CA CYS A 155 -12.69 18.99 -13.88
C CYS A 155 -13.24 18.69 -15.28
N LYS A 156 -13.21 17.46 -15.82
CA LYS A 156 -13.54 17.24 -17.25
C LYS A 156 -14.36 16.00 -17.64
N THR A 157 -14.46 14.93 -16.88
CA THR A 157 -14.95 13.66 -17.45
C THR A 157 -16.11 13.01 -16.69
N PHE A 158 -16.33 13.30 -15.42
CA PHE A 158 -17.31 12.60 -14.61
C PHE A 158 -18.13 13.55 -13.70
N LYS A 159 -19.18 14.10 -14.24
CA LYS A 159 -20.10 15.02 -13.53
C LYS A 159 -20.86 14.37 -12.35
N ASN A 160 -20.78 13.04 -12.19
CA ASN A 160 -21.45 12.26 -11.12
C ASN A 160 -20.43 11.41 -10.32
N ASN A 161 -19.41 12.03 -9.78
CA ASN A 161 -18.19 11.36 -9.30
C ASN A 161 -18.19 10.91 -7.83
N LYS A 162 -19.32 10.54 -7.26
CA LYS A 162 -19.34 9.69 -6.05
C LYS A 162 -18.77 8.29 -6.29
N ILE A 163 -18.46 7.96 -7.54
CA ILE A 163 -18.11 6.62 -8.01
C ILE A 163 -16.63 6.26 -7.76
N MET A 164 -15.73 7.23 -7.55
CA MET A 164 -14.29 6.98 -7.48
C MET A 164 -13.64 7.25 -6.11
N CYS A 165 -14.38 7.71 -5.14
CA CYS A 165 -13.86 7.98 -3.79
C CYS A 165 -14.61 7.24 -2.71
N ASN A 166 -13.86 6.70 -1.74
CA ASN A 166 -14.37 6.04 -0.54
C ASN A 166 -14.87 7.01 0.53
N SER A 167 -15.18 8.24 0.22
CA SER A 167 -15.65 9.24 1.20
C SER A 167 -17.10 9.64 0.97
#